data_12da5b0de65b26e36f3d7236c97e6f55
#
_entry.id   12da5b0de65b26e36f3d7236c97e6f55
#
_cell.length_a   1.000
_cell.length_b   1.000
_cell.length_c   1.000
_cell.angle_alpha   90.00
_cell.angle_beta   90.00
_cell.angle_gamma   90.00
#
_symmetry.space_group_name_H-M   'P 1'
#
loop_
_entity.id
_entity.type
_entity.pdbx_description
1 polymer ?
#
loop_
_entity_poly.entity_id
_entity_poly.type
_entity_poly.pdbx_seq_one_letter_code
_entity_poly.pdbx_strand_id
1 'polypeptide(L)'
;MLRNLTLAAFVCGMMMTTSAQSTELNELNPGDKAPSADMKMTNIDGQEWSLVDLAGENGVLVMFSCNTCPFVVGREGRSEGWENRYNQVAGMAREQGIGTVLVNSNEAKRKGDDSMEQMKLHAMEAGYIMPYVVDRGHKLADAFGARTTPHVFLFDSEFRLGYRGSIDDN
;
A
#
# COMPACT_ATOMS: atom_id res chain seq x y z
N MET A 1 -52.06 36.66 -50.71
CA MET A 1 -52.21 35.65 -49.62
C MET A 1 -50.83 34.99 -49.40
N LEU A 2 -50.03 35.46 -48.40
CA LEU A 2 -48.73 34.89 -48.03
C LEU A 2 -48.97 33.94 -46.84
N ARG A 3 -48.63 32.66 -46.99
CA ARG A 3 -48.64 31.70 -45.90
C ARG A 3 -47.21 31.62 -45.35
N ASN A 4 -47.06 32.05 -44.11
CA ASN A 4 -45.82 31.90 -43.33
C ASN A 4 -45.62 30.44 -42.94
N LEU A 5 -44.48 29.89 -43.33
CA LEU A 5 -44.02 28.56 -42.91
C LEU A 5 -43.02 28.76 -41.77
N THR A 6 -43.44 28.46 -40.56
CA THR A 6 -42.56 28.47 -39.37
C THR A 6 -41.82 27.16 -39.30
N LEU A 7 -40.48 27.22 -39.44
CA LEU A 7 -39.59 26.08 -39.30
C LEU A 7 -39.20 25.92 -37.81
N ALA A 8 -39.70 24.88 -37.15
CA ALA A 8 -39.33 24.53 -35.79
C ALA A 8 -38.05 23.71 -35.81
N ALA A 9 -36.94 24.29 -35.33
CA ALA A 9 -35.68 23.57 -35.14
C ALA A 9 -35.76 22.73 -33.86
N PHE A 10 -35.71 21.43 -33.99
CA PHE A 10 -35.67 20.45 -32.90
C PHE A 10 -34.17 20.28 -32.49
N VAL A 11 -33.76 20.92 -31.40
CA VAL A 11 -32.43 20.73 -30.82
C VAL A 11 -32.46 19.46 -29.96
N CYS A 12 -31.91 18.38 -30.50
CA CYS A 12 -31.74 17.12 -29.80
C CYS A 12 -30.50 17.25 -28.90
N GLY A 13 -30.71 17.53 -27.61
CA GLY A 13 -29.63 17.60 -26.59
C GLY A 13 -29.15 16.16 -26.31
N MET A 14 -27.94 15.86 -26.80
CA MET A 14 -27.23 14.62 -26.46
C MET A 14 -26.70 14.75 -25.01
N MET A 15 -27.40 14.16 -24.03
CA MET A 15 -26.90 13.99 -22.70
C MET A 15 -25.78 12.94 -22.70
N MET A 16 -24.54 13.39 -22.62
CA MET A 16 -23.41 12.50 -22.34
C MET A 16 -23.47 12.09 -20.87
N THR A 17 -23.91 10.87 -20.62
CA THR A 17 -23.76 10.23 -19.30
C THR A 17 -22.30 9.83 -19.14
N THR A 18 -21.54 10.60 -18.40
CA THR A 18 -20.22 10.20 -17.90
C THR A 18 -20.45 9.10 -16.85
N SER A 19 -20.25 7.86 -17.23
CA SER A 19 -20.12 6.76 -16.29
C SER A 19 -18.83 6.99 -15.48
N ALA A 20 -18.96 7.32 -14.21
CA ALA A 20 -17.85 7.23 -13.27
C ALA A 20 -17.51 5.74 -13.12
N GLN A 21 -16.46 5.32 -13.78
CA GLN A 21 -15.88 3.99 -13.63
C GLN A 21 -15.21 3.97 -12.27
N SER A 22 -15.82 3.33 -11.28
CA SER A 22 -15.13 2.95 -10.05
C SER A 22 -14.03 1.98 -10.46
N THR A 23 -12.78 2.39 -10.38
CA THR A 23 -11.63 1.49 -10.45
C THR A 23 -11.71 0.59 -9.23
N GLU A 24 -12.29 -0.60 -9.37
CA GLU A 24 -12.09 -1.65 -8.38
C GLU A 24 -10.59 -1.94 -8.36
N LEU A 25 -9.98 -1.69 -7.19
CA LEU A 25 -8.58 -2.07 -6.96
C LEU A 25 -8.50 -3.59 -7.08
N ASN A 26 -7.82 -4.05 -8.10
CA ASN A 26 -7.68 -5.48 -8.36
C ASN A 26 -6.59 -6.00 -7.41
N GLU A 27 -6.98 -6.74 -6.39
CA GLU A 27 -6.02 -7.36 -5.47
C GLU A 27 -5.19 -8.41 -6.19
N LEU A 28 -3.87 -8.43 -5.91
CA LEU A 28 -2.97 -9.46 -6.42
C LEU A 28 -3.40 -10.84 -5.93
N ASN A 29 -3.31 -11.83 -6.79
CA ASN A 29 -3.57 -13.23 -6.45
C ASN A 29 -2.26 -14.03 -6.38
N PRO A 30 -2.21 -15.12 -5.61
CA PRO A 30 -1.05 -16.02 -5.61
C PRO A 30 -0.64 -16.41 -7.04
N GLY A 31 0.66 -16.26 -7.34
CA GLY A 31 1.24 -16.44 -8.66
C GLY A 31 1.40 -15.16 -9.49
N ASP A 32 0.69 -14.09 -9.18
CA ASP A 32 0.84 -12.80 -9.87
C ASP A 32 2.23 -12.20 -9.59
N LYS A 33 2.79 -11.51 -10.56
CA LYS A 33 4.04 -10.76 -10.39
C LYS A 33 3.79 -9.46 -9.64
N ALA A 34 4.74 -9.08 -8.76
CA ALA A 34 4.71 -7.79 -8.08
C ALA A 34 4.75 -6.64 -9.11
N PRO A 35 3.70 -5.85 -9.26
CA PRO A 35 3.75 -4.66 -10.10
C PRO A 35 4.63 -3.60 -9.44
N SER A 36 5.28 -2.76 -10.22
CA SER A 36 6.10 -1.64 -9.71
C SER A 36 7.18 -2.04 -8.70
N ALA A 37 7.72 -3.25 -8.80
CA ALA A 37 8.75 -3.75 -7.88
C ALA A 37 10.04 -2.91 -7.92
N ASP A 38 10.31 -2.21 -9.01
CA ASP A 38 11.44 -1.29 -9.23
C ASP A 38 11.15 0.17 -8.80
N MET A 39 9.92 0.47 -8.38
CA MET A 39 9.54 1.82 -7.95
C MET A 39 10.32 2.23 -6.70
N LYS A 40 11.02 3.37 -6.78
CA LYS A 40 11.77 3.91 -5.64
C LYS A 40 10.85 4.58 -4.62
N MET A 41 11.08 4.27 -3.36
CA MET A 41 10.39 4.82 -2.20
C MET A 41 11.43 5.36 -1.21
N THR A 42 11.14 6.52 -0.64
CA THR A 42 12.05 7.17 0.33
C THR A 42 11.93 6.50 1.70
N ASN A 43 13.04 5.96 2.20
CA ASN A 43 13.14 5.41 3.55
C ASN A 43 13.28 6.53 4.60
N ILE A 44 13.02 6.20 5.87
CA ILE A 44 13.13 7.14 7.01
C ILE A 44 14.55 7.71 7.22
N ASP A 45 15.58 7.08 6.68
CA ASP A 45 16.97 7.58 6.67
C ASP A 45 17.29 8.50 5.48
N GLY A 46 16.30 8.71 4.57
CA GLY A 46 16.44 9.51 3.36
C GLY A 46 17.00 8.77 2.14
N GLN A 47 17.36 7.51 2.26
CA GLN A 47 17.75 6.68 1.13
C GLN A 47 16.52 6.26 0.31
N GLU A 48 16.74 5.96 -0.96
CA GLU A 48 15.66 5.48 -1.83
C GLU A 48 15.84 4.00 -2.15
N TRP A 49 14.80 3.22 -1.87
CA TRP A 49 14.76 1.79 -2.06
C TRP A 49 13.56 1.36 -2.89
N SER A 50 13.75 0.37 -3.72
CA SER A 50 12.66 -0.38 -4.38
C SER A 50 12.54 -1.76 -3.74
N LEU A 51 11.49 -2.51 -4.06
CA LEU A 51 11.37 -3.90 -3.60
C LEU A 51 12.50 -4.75 -4.17
N VAL A 52 12.98 -4.44 -5.38
CA VAL A 52 14.13 -5.12 -5.99
C VAL A 52 15.41 -4.93 -5.18
N ASP A 53 15.66 -3.72 -4.65
CA ASP A 53 16.85 -3.46 -3.82
C ASP A 53 16.76 -4.13 -2.44
N LEU A 54 15.55 -4.34 -1.93
CA LEU A 54 15.29 -4.83 -0.58
C LEU A 54 15.03 -6.34 -0.53
N ALA A 55 14.87 -6.99 -1.68
CA ALA A 55 14.68 -8.42 -1.74
C ALA A 55 15.93 -9.17 -1.26
N GLY A 56 15.72 -10.23 -0.51
CA GLY A 56 16.73 -11.24 -0.24
C GLY A 56 16.82 -12.25 -1.39
N GLU A 57 17.71 -13.25 -1.24
CA GLU A 57 17.90 -14.31 -2.27
C GLU A 57 16.63 -15.13 -2.52
N ASN A 58 15.74 -15.23 -1.52
CA ASN A 58 14.51 -16.02 -1.58
C ASN A 58 13.24 -15.18 -1.69
N GLY A 59 13.36 -13.86 -1.84
CA GLY A 59 12.22 -12.97 -2.09
C GLY A 59 12.10 -11.80 -1.11
N VAL A 60 10.89 -11.23 -1.02
CA VAL A 60 10.62 -10.04 -0.19
C VAL A 60 9.25 -10.11 0.49
N LEU A 61 9.24 -9.77 1.77
CA LEU A 61 8.05 -9.58 2.59
C LEU A 61 7.73 -8.08 2.66
N VAL A 62 6.58 -7.70 2.13
CA VAL A 62 6.06 -6.33 2.11
C VAL A 62 4.92 -6.23 3.11
N MET A 63 5.03 -5.34 4.09
CA MET A 63 4.00 -5.09 5.09
C MET A 63 3.53 -3.64 5.00
N PHE A 64 2.31 -3.42 4.49
CA PHE A 64 1.69 -2.09 4.54
C PHE A 64 1.30 -1.77 5.99
N SER A 65 1.77 -0.63 6.47
CA SER A 65 1.61 -0.19 7.85
C SER A 65 1.41 1.33 7.96
N CYS A 66 1.11 1.82 9.13
CA CYS A 66 1.03 3.25 9.45
C CYS A 66 1.20 3.45 10.96
N ASN A 67 1.48 4.70 11.40
CA ASN A 67 1.84 4.98 12.78
C ASN A 67 0.67 4.98 13.78
N THR A 68 -0.57 5.07 13.31
CA THR A 68 -1.72 5.33 14.21
C THR A 68 -2.92 4.41 14.00
N CYS A 69 -2.81 3.40 13.15
CA CYS A 69 -3.89 2.44 12.97
C CYS A 69 -4.02 1.56 14.22
N PRO A 70 -5.22 1.45 14.83
CA PRO A 70 -5.42 0.61 16.02
C PRO A 70 -5.06 -0.87 15.82
N PHE A 71 -5.12 -1.37 14.60
CA PHE A 71 -4.71 -2.73 14.25
C PHE A 71 -3.19 -2.86 14.06
N VAL A 72 -2.47 -1.76 13.94
CA VAL A 72 -1.00 -1.71 13.93
C VAL A 72 -0.48 -1.54 15.35
N VAL A 73 -0.80 -0.43 16.01
CA VAL A 73 -0.20 -0.03 17.31
C VAL A 73 -0.93 -0.59 18.52
N GLY A 74 -2.07 -1.23 18.33
CA GLY A 74 -2.94 -1.67 19.40
C GLY A 74 -3.86 -0.57 19.93
N ARG A 75 -4.98 -0.97 20.49
CA ARG A 75 -5.92 -0.10 21.20
C ARG A 75 -6.71 -0.94 22.20
N GLU A 76 -6.67 -0.54 23.45
CA GLU A 76 -7.41 -1.21 24.53
C GLU A 76 -8.87 -1.47 24.14
N GLY A 77 -9.33 -2.71 24.37
CA GLY A 77 -10.68 -3.16 24.03
C GLY A 77 -10.98 -3.30 22.53
N ARG A 78 -10.01 -3.16 21.64
CA ARG A 78 -10.21 -3.22 20.19
C ARG A 78 -9.22 -4.10 19.43
N SER A 79 -7.94 -3.99 19.70
CA SER A 79 -6.89 -4.78 19.04
C SER A 79 -5.62 -4.76 19.88
N GLU A 80 -4.92 -5.89 19.95
CA GLU A 80 -3.58 -5.96 20.55
C GLU A 80 -2.53 -5.24 19.71
N GLY A 81 -2.82 -5.00 18.43
CA GLY A 81 -1.91 -4.47 17.44
C GLY A 81 -0.92 -5.53 16.94
N TRP A 82 -0.38 -5.30 15.75
CA TRP A 82 0.56 -6.25 15.14
C TRP A 82 2.02 -5.80 15.20
N GLU A 83 2.23 -4.54 15.52
CA GLU A 83 3.53 -3.90 15.50
C GLU A 83 4.58 -4.60 16.38
N ASN A 84 4.17 -5.09 17.55
CA ASN A 84 5.03 -5.83 18.48
C ASN A 84 5.61 -7.14 17.89
N ARG A 85 5.04 -7.64 16.78
CA ARG A 85 5.47 -8.86 16.07
C ARG A 85 6.30 -8.57 14.82
N TYR A 86 6.36 -7.32 14.36
CA TYR A 86 7.06 -6.95 13.12
C TYR A 86 8.54 -7.36 13.15
N ASN A 87 9.25 -7.07 14.24
CA ASN A 87 10.66 -7.43 14.39
C ASN A 87 10.88 -8.94 14.41
N GLN A 88 9.99 -9.69 15.08
CA GLN A 88 10.05 -11.16 15.09
C GLN A 88 9.86 -11.71 13.68
N VAL A 89 8.83 -11.28 12.97
CA VAL A 89 8.55 -11.73 11.59
C VAL A 89 9.68 -11.37 10.64
N ALA A 90 10.24 -10.16 10.74
CA ALA A 90 11.38 -9.74 9.94
C ALA A 90 12.65 -10.55 10.27
N GLY A 91 12.87 -10.90 11.53
CA GLY A 91 13.96 -11.80 11.94
C GLY A 91 13.82 -13.18 11.31
N MET A 92 12.64 -13.78 11.39
CA MET A 92 12.33 -15.08 10.78
C MET A 92 12.49 -15.04 9.24
N ALA A 93 12.00 -13.97 8.58
CA ALA A 93 12.14 -13.77 7.14
C ALA A 93 13.62 -13.70 6.74
N ARG A 94 14.43 -12.93 7.48
CA ARG A 94 15.88 -12.81 7.24
C ARG A 94 16.62 -14.15 7.37
N GLU A 95 16.27 -14.98 8.35
CA GLU A 95 16.83 -16.33 8.52
C GLU A 95 16.54 -17.23 7.31
N GLN A 96 15.45 -16.96 6.60
CA GLN A 96 15.06 -17.65 5.39
C GLN A 96 15.57 -16.97 4.10
N GLY A 97 16.47 -15.99 4.20
CA GLY A 97 16.96 -15.23 3.03
C GLY A 97 15.91 -14.35 2.36
N ILE A 98 14.86 -13.95 3.10
CA ILE A 98 13.79 -13.09 2.61
C ILE A 98 14.01 -11.67 3.15
N GLY A 99 14.04 -10.67 2.27
CA GLY A 99 14.06 -9.27 2.66
C GLY A 99 12.73 -8.84 3.26
N THR A 100 12.72 -7.80 4.09
CA THR A 100 11.48 -7.29 4.69
C THR A 100 11.43 -5.77 4.60
N VAL A 101 10.26 -5.21 4.31
CA VAL A 101 10.02 -3.78 4.26
C VAL A 101 8.64 -3.42 4.84
N LEU A 102 8.60 -2.36 5.65
CA LEU A 102 7.38 -1.68 6.03
C LEU A 102 7.10 -0.56 5.04
N VAL A 103 5.86 -0.46 4.57
CA VAL A 103 5.43 0.54 3.58
C VAL A 103 4.30 1.38 4.16
N ASN A 104 4.52 2.70 4.25
CA ASN A 104 3.51 3.64 4.69
C ASN A 104 2.89 4.35 3.47
N SER A 105 1.65 3.98 3.15
CA SER A 105 0.86 4.55 2.04
C SER A 105 -0.22 5.52 2.52
N ASN A 106 -0.21 5.93 3.80
CA ASN A 106 -1.26 6.76 4.39
C ASN A 106 -1.09 8.24 4.07
N GLU A 107 -1.45 8.64 2.85
CA GLU A 107 -1.38 10.03 2.41
C GLU A 107 -2.32 10.96 3.17
N ALA A 108 -3.43 10.46 3.72
CA ALA A 108 -4.36 11.27 4.50
C ALA A 108 -3.72 11.86 5.77
N LYS A 109 -2.71 11.20 6.33
CA LYS A 109 -1.97 11.64 7.51
C LYS A 109 -0.53 12.05 7.23
N ARG A 110 -0.13 12.15 5.97
CA ARG A 110 1.24 12.46 5.54
C ARG A 110 1.79 13.79 6.04
N LYS A 111 0.92 14.77 6.31
CA LYS A 111 1.29 16.08 6.89
C LYS A 111 1.28 16.10 8.42
N GLY A 112 0.97 14.99 9.07
CA GLY A 112 0.84 14.85 10.51
C GLY A 112 1.47 13.55 11.00
N ASP A 113 0.65 12.67 11.57
CA ASP A 113 1.07 11.44 12.25
C ASP A 113 1.90 10.48 11.39
N ASP A 114 1.74 10.48 10.07
CA ASP A 114 2.52 9.67 9.12
C ASP A 114 3.52 10.52 8.30
N SER A 115 3.92 11.70 8.81
CA SER A 115 5.02 12.46 8.20
C SER A 115 6.35 11.69 8.35
N MET A 116 7.30 12.01 7.49
CA MET A 116 8.64 11.37 7.52
C MET A 116 9.28 11.49 8.91
N GLU A 117 9.11 12.63 9.57
CA GLU A 117 9.63 12.87 10.91
C GLU A 117 8.96 11.95 11.94
N GLN A 118 7.61 11.86 11.91
CA GLN A 118 6.86 10.99 12.81
C GLN A 118 7.12 9.51 12.54
N MET A 119 7.26 9.10 11.27
CA MET A 119 7.66 7.74 10.91
C MET A 119 9.04 7.39 11.48
N LYS A 120 9.99 8.32 11.43
CA LYS A 120 11.34 8.12 12.00
C LYS A 120 11.29 7.95 13.50
N LEU A 121 10.57 8.82 14.21
CA LEU A 121 10.39 8.73 15.66
C LEU A 121 9.73 7.41 16.05
N HIS A 122 8.64 7.07 15.40
CA HIS A 122 7.89 5.84 15.65
C HIS A 122 8.75 4.58 15.41
N ALA A 123 9.49 4.53 14.30
CA ALA A 123 10.40 3.42 14.02
C ALA A 123 11.51 3.26 15.06
N MET A 124 12.01 4.37 15.61
CA MET A 124 13.00 4.36 16.70
C MET A 124 12.39 3.83 18.00
N GLU A 125 11.19 4.26 18.36
CA GLU A 125 10.47 3.84 19.58
C GLU A 125 10.10 2.36 19.52
N ALA A 126 9.57 1.89 18.36
CA ALA A 126 9.22 0.49 18.13
C ALA A 126 10.46 -0.40 17.85
N GLY A 127 11.64 0.20 17.66
CA GLY A 127 12.90 -0.50 17.41
C GLY A 127 12.91 -1.29 16.10
N TYR A 128 12.32 -0.75 15.02
CA TYR A 128 12.25 -1.45 13.74
C TYR A 128 13.61 -1.84 13.19
N ILE A 129 13.77 -3.12 12.82
CA ILE A 129 14.99 -3.71 12.27
C ILE A 129 15.00 -3.80 10.75
N MET A 130 13.93 -3.35 10.10
CA MET A 130 13.72 -3.34 8.65
C MET A 130 13.51 -1.91 8.14
N PRO A 131 13.72 -1.64 6.84
CA PRO A 131 13.37 -0.36 6.22
C PRO A 131 11.89 -0.01 6.41
N TYR A 132 11.61 1.29 6.64
CA TYR A 132 10.27 1.84 6.70
C TYR A 132 10.15 2.97 5.67
N VAL A 133 9.50 2.69 4.56
CA VAL A 133 9.50 3.55 3.37
C VAL A 133 8.14 4.24 3.16
N VAL A 134 8.19 5.39 2.48
CA VAL A 134 6.99 6.15 2.09
C VAL A 134 6.57 5.78 0.68
N ASP A 135 5.38 5.23 0.53
CA ASP A 135 4.70 5.06 -0.75
C ASP A 135 3.89 6.32 -1.08
N ARG A 136 4.50 7.26 -1.81
CA ARG A 136 3.87 8.53 -2.15
C ARG A 136 2.69 8.35 -3.10
N GLY A 137 1.54 8.92 -2.70
CA GLY A 137 0.31 8.82 -3.47
C GLY A 137 -0.23 7.40 -3.52
N HIS A 138 0.10 6.56 -2.53
CA HIS A 138 -0.35 5.16 -2.36
C HIS A 138 -0.22 4.30 -3.64
N LYS A 139 0.78 4.58 -4.47
CA LYS A 139 0.96 3.94 -5.79
C LYS A 139 1.22 2.44 -5.69
N LEU A 140 2.08 2.03 -4.74
CA LEU A 140 2.37 0.62 -4.52
C LEU A 140 1.16 -0.09 -3.90
N ALA A 141 0.51 0.55 -2.92
CA ALA A 141 -0.69 0.02 -2.29
C ALA A 141 -1.81 -0.21 -3.31
N ASP A 142 -2.06 0.76 -4.20
CA ASP A 142 -3.05 0.65 -5.27
C ASP A 142 -2.69 -0.48 -6.26
N ALA A 143 -1.41 -0.56 -6.65
CA ALA A 143 -0.93 -1.57 -7.58
C ALA A 143 -1.06 -3.00 -7.00
N PHE A 144 -0.95 -3.16 -5.66
CA PHE A 144 -1.12 -4.44 -4.97
C PHE A 144 -2.58 -4.73 -4.61
N GLY A 145 -3.46 -3.72 -4.69
CA GLY A 145 -4.82 -3.79 -4.16
C GLY A 145 -4.84 -3.87 -2.63
N ALA A 146 -3.84 -3.29 -1.95
CA ALA A 146 -3.79 -3.26 -0.50
C ALA A 146 -4.89 -2.34 0.06
N ARG A 147 -5.78 -2.88 0.91
CA ARG A 147 -7.00 -2.18 1.37
C ARG A 147 -6.97 -1.79 2.83
N THR A 148 -6.07 -2.36 3.59
CA THR A 148 -6.01 -2.21 5.06
C THR A 148 -4.58 -2.00 5.54
N THR A 149 -4.44 -1.60 6.79
CA THR A 149 -3.19 -1.69 7.56
C THR A 149 -3.48 -2.41 8.88
N PRO A 150 -2.72 -3.44 9.23
CA PRO A 150 -1.66 -4.05 8.42
C PRO A 150 -2.20 -4.86 7.22
N HIS A 151 -1.42 -5.00 6.14
CA HIS A 151 -1.67 -5.93 5.05
C HIS A 151 -0.33 -6.47 4.53
N VAL A 152 -0.21 -7.77 4.41
CA VAL A 152 1.05 -8.46 4.15
C VAL A 152 1.04 -9.12 2.79
N PHE A 153 2.16 -9.00 2.07
CA PHE A 153 2.41 -9.65 0.79
C PHE A 153 3.80 -10.28 0.81
N LEU A 154 3.88 -11.58 0.57
CA LEU A 154 5.14 -12.32 0.47
C LEU A 154 5.37 -12.72 -0.98
N PHE A 155 6.47 -12.28 -1.55
CA PHE A 155 6.91 -12.62 -2.89
C PHE A 155 8.15 -13.51 -2.85
N ASP A 156 8.24 -14.45 -3.79
CA ASP A 156 9.42 -15.27 -4.01
C ASP A 156 10.55 -14.50 -4.73
N SER A 157 11.67 -15.19 -5.02
CA SER A 157 12.83 -14.62 -5.71
C SER A 157 12.55 -14.15 -7.15
N GLU A 158 11.46 -14.62 -7.76
CA GLU A 158 10.99 -14.16 -9.06
C GLU A 158 9.93 -13.04 -8.95
N PHE A 159 9.70 -12.51 -7.75
CA PHE A 159 8.64 -11.56 -7.44
C PHE A 159 7.24 -12.08 -7.74
N ARG A 160 7.00 -13.39 -7.59
CA ARG A 160 5.66 -13.96 -7.65
C ARG A 160 5.05 -14.00 -6.25
N LEU A 161 3.80 -13.57 -6.15
CA LEU A 161 3.07 -13.58 -4.89
C LEU A 161 2.83 -15.03 -4.42
N GLY A 162 3.39 -15.36 -3.27
CA GLY A 162 3.15 -16.63 -2.59
C GLY A 162 2.06 -16.54 -1.53
N TYR A 163 1.97 -15.39 -0.85
CA TYR A 163 0.99 -15.15 0.21
C TYR A 163 0.57 -13.68 0.25
N ARG A 164 -0.70 -13.46 0.55
CA ARG A 164 -1.24 -12.17 1.00
C ARG A 164 -2.22 -12.38 2.14
N GLY A 165 -2.30 -11.43 3.05
CA GLY A 165 -3.22 -11.51 4.18
C GLY A 165 -2.71 -10.79 5.40
N SER A 166 -2.91 -11.42 6.54
CA SER A 166 -2.49 -10.97 7.87
C SER A 166 -1.23 -11.70 8.34
N ILE A 167 -0.60 -11.19 9.41
CA ILE A 167 0.54 -11.88 10.06
C ILE A 167 0.03 -13.14 10.79
N ASP A 168 -1.15 -13.03 11.35
CA ASP A 168 -1.89 -14.11 12.02
C ASP A 168 -3.41 -13.81 12.02
N ASP A 169 -4.18 -14.59 12.71
CA ASP A 169 -5.66 -14.60 12.79
C ASP A 169 -6.22 -13.77 13.95
N ASN A 170 -5.45 -12.81 14.45
CA ASN A 170 -5.81 -11.95 15.59
C ASN A 170 -6.68 -10.75 15.16
#